data_3cea7206f6192a22c3264a5147f56148
#
_entry.id   3cea7206f6192a22c3264a5147f56148
#
_cell.length_a   1.000
_cell.length_b   1.000
_cell.length_c   1.000
_cell.angle_alpha   90.00
_cell.angle_beta   90.00
_cell.angle_gamma   90.00
#
_symmetry.space_group_name_H-M   'P 1'
#
loop_
_entity.id
_entity.type
_entity.pdbx_description
1 polymer ?
#
loop_
_entity_poly.entity_id
_entity_poly.type
_entity_poly.pdbx_seq_one_letter_code
_entity_poly.pdbx_strand_id
1 'polypeptide(L)'
;MAVEWVDVADSTVKIGLGSVIALITTCVTLKVTHRHEFKKELIAQRRKELDVKTERYINFLSSSRMMLQKHKFASFQHDNHDYIEYIRLHEIISVTAENDVRIHAFDTFSSVDQAITMGTAERVEKKPIHDKAQEALQIFQVTVNSE
;
A
#
# COMPACT_ATOMS: atom_id res chain seq x y z
N MET A 1 -74.59 -16.10 -13.93
CA MET A 1 -73.92 -15.50 -12.74
C MET A 1 -72.72 -16.32 -12.16
N ALA A 2 -72.57 -17.60 -12.44
CA ALA A 2 -71.43 -18.40 -11.94
C ALA A 2 -70.13 -18.20 -12.74
N VAL A 3 -70.21 -17.76 -14.00
CA VAL A 3 -69.08 -17.59 -14.91
C VAL A 3 -68.19 -16.36 -14.53
N GLU A 4 -68.77 -15.27 -14.05
CA GLU A 4 -68.08 -14.04 -13.68
C GLU A 4 -67.15 -14.23 -12.47
N TRP A 5 -67.46 -15.07 -11.51
CA TRP A 5 -66.65 -15.31 -10.34
C TRP A 5 -65.38 -16.12 -10.66
N VAL A 6 -65.40 -16.99 -11.65
CA VAL A 6 -64.26 -17.79 -12.11
C VAL A 6 -63.27 -16.90 -12.85
N ASP A 7 -63.70 -15.97 -13.68
CA ASP A 7 -62.85 -15.03 -14.42
C ASP A 7 -62.21 -14.04 -13.48
N VAL A 8 -62.86 -13.55 -12.45
CA VAL A 8 -62.33 -12.67 -11.43
C VAL A 8 -61.23 -13.40 -10.59
N ALA A 9 -61.53 -14.63 -10.20
CA ALA A 9 -60.60 -15.47 -9.45
C ALA A 9 -59.32 -15.78 -10.28
N ASP A 10 -59.49 -16.12 -11.57
CA ASP A 10 -58.35 -16.41 -12.46
C ASP A 10 -57.48 -15.16 -12.70
N SER A 11 -58.08 -14.01 -12.90
CA SER A 11 -57.37 -12.72 -13.04
C SER A 11 -56.64 -12.32 -11.76
N THR A 12 -57.25 -12.53 -10.58
CA THR A 12 -56.63 -12.20 -9.29
C THR A 12 -55.41 -13.10 -9.00
N VAL A 13 -55.52 -14.39 -9.32
CA VAL A 13 -54.40 -15.35 -9.17
C VAL A 13 -53.26 -15.00 -10.13
N LYS A 14 -53.54 -14.67 -11.38
CA LYS A 14 -52.47 -14.27 -12.35
C LYS A 14 -51.76 -13.01 -11.94
N ILE A 15 -52.44 -11.98 -11.46
CA ILE A 15 -51.87 -10.74 -10.97
C ILE A 15 -51.05 -10.98 -9.70
N GLY A 16 -51.57 -11.77 -8.76
CA GLY A 16 -50.89 -12.14 -7.53
C GLY A 16 -49.60 -12.92 -7.78
N LEU A 17 -49.60 -13.89 -8.70
CA LEU A 17 -48.44 -14.71 -9.03
C LEU A 17 -47.36 -13.88 -9.73
N GLY A 18 -47.73 -12.96 -10.61
CA GLY A 18 -46.80 -12.05 -11.28
C GLY A 18 -46.05 -11.13 -10.29
N SER A 19 -46.78 -10.60 -9.30
CA SER A 19 -46.18 -9.72 -8.28
C SER A 19 -45.21 -10.47 -7.36
N VAL A 20 -45.51 -11.71 -6.99
CA VAL A 20 -44.61 -12.55 -6.17
C VAL A 20 -43.34 -12.89 -6.94
N ILE A 21 -43.44 -13.26 -8.22
CA ILE A 21 -42.26 -13.54 -9.06
C ILE A 21 -41.41 -12.28 -9.21
N ALA A 22 -42.01 -11.11 -9.42
CA ALA A 22 -41.29 -9.85 -9.52
C ALA A 22 -40.54 -9.52 -8.23
N LEU A 23 -41.13 -9.72 -7.06
CA LEU A 23 -40.51 -9.51 -5.76
C LEU A 23 -39.31 -10.45 -5.56
N ILE A 24 -39.44 -11.74 -5.86
CA ILE A 24 -38.36 -12.72 -5.74
C ILE A 24 -37.18 -12.34 -6.67
N THR A 25 -37.50 -11.99 -7.92
CA THR A 25 -36.50 -11.58 -8.90
C THR A 25 -35.75 -10.33 -8.43
N THR A 26 -36.47 -9.34 -7.90
CA THR A 26 -35.86 -8.12 -7.35
C THR A 26 -34.95 -8.43 -6.17
N CYS A 27 -35.40 -9.26 -5.23
CA CYS A 27 -34.58 -9.67 -4.07
C CYS A 27 -33.32 -10.43 -4.48
N VAL A 28 -33.39 -11.34 -5.45
CA VAL A 28 -32.26 -12.09 -5.96
C VAL A 28 -31.28 -11.15 -6.67
N THR A 29 -31.76 -10.26 -7.52
CA THR A 29 -30.93 -9.27 -8.24
C THR A 29 -30.23 -8.36 -7.27
N LEU A 30 -30.94 -7.78 -6.30
CA LEU A 30 -30.33 -6.94 -5.26
C LEU A 30 -29.23 -7.68 -4.49
N LYS A 31 -29.49 -8.92 -4.07
CA LYS A 31 -28.51 -9.72 -3.33
C LYS A 31 -27.26 -10.04 -4.15
N VAL A 32 -27.40 -10.31 -5.43
CA VAL A 32 -26.28 -10.56 -6.35
C VAL A 32 -25.50 -9.26 -6.61
N THR A 33 -26.19 -8.16 -6.88
CA THR A 33 -25.57 -6.84 -7.13
C THR A 33 -24.79 -6.37 -5.91
N HIS A 34 -25.39 -6.41 -4.71
CA HIS A 34 -24.67 -6.04 -3.47
C HIS A 34 -23.42 -6.88 -3.22
N ARG A 35 -23.47 -8.19 -3.50
CA ARG A 35 -22.26 -9.04 -3.36
C ARG A 35 -21.16 -8.65 -4.36
N HIS A 36 -21.51 -8.27 -5.57
CA HIS A 36 -20.55 -7.84 -6.58
C HIS A 36 -19.94 -6.47 -6.25
N GLU A 37 -20.76 -5.53 -5.79
CA GLU A 37 -20.30 -4.21 -5.36
C GLU A 37 -19.35 -4.31 -4.16
N PHE A 38 -19.71 -5.06 -3.14
CA PHE A 38 -18.86 -5.27 -1.97
C PHE A 38 -17.53 -5.92 -2.33
N LYS A 39 -17.50 -6.89 -3.24
CA LYS A 39 -16.24 -7.46 -3.72
C LYS A 39 -15.37 -6.45 -4.48
N LYS A 40 -15.98 -5.61 -5.32
CA LYS A 40 -15.26 -4.55 -6.03
C LYS A 40 -14.67 -3.52 -5.08
N GLU A 41 -15.45 -3.10 -4.09
CA GLU A 41 -14.97 -2.17 -3.05
C GLU A 41 -13.79 -2.75 -2.26
N LEU A 42 -13.89 -4.02 -1.83
CA LEU A 42 -12.80 -4.69 -1.12
C LEU A 42 -11.52 -4.78 -1.96
N ILE A 43 -11.64 -5.11 -3.25
CA ILE A 43 -10.50 -5.16 -4.18
C ILE A 43 -9.92 -3.75 -4.38
N ALA A 44 -10.76 -2.73 -4.53
CA ALA A 44 -10.32 -1.35 -4.69
C ALA A 44 -9.61 -0.83 -3.44
N GLN A 45 -10.11 -1.18 -2.25
CA GLN A 45 -9.47 -0.83 -0.99
C GLN A 45 -8.10 -1.50 -0.85
N ARG A 46 -7.98 -2.80 -1.11
CA ARG A 46 -6.70 -3.51 -1.08
C ARG A 46 -5.68 -2.92 -2.06
N ARG A 47 -6.12 -2.54 -3.27
CA ARG A 47 -5.22 -1.86 -4.23
C ARG A 47 -4.71 -0.55 -3.69
N LYS A 48 -5.58 0.29 -3.12
CA LYS A 48 -5.17 1.54 -2.49
C LYS A 48 -4.16 1.33 -1.35
N GLU A 49 -4.36 0.33 -0.51
CA GLU A 49 -3.44 0.00 0.58
C GLU A 49 -2.06 -0.40 0.02
N LEU A 50 -2.04 -1.23 -1.03
CA LEU A 50 -0.80 -1.63 -1.71
C LEU A 50 -0.11 -0.44 -2.40
N ASP A 51 -0.86 0.43 -3.06
CA ASP A 51 -0.32 1.62 -3.72
C ASP A 51 0.34 2.56 -2.71
N VAL A 52 -0.34 2.84 -1.58
CA VAL A 52 0.20 3.67 -0.50
C VAL A 52 1.45 3.03 0.14
N LYS A 53 1.44 1.71 0.34
CA LYS A 53 2.58 0.96 0.87
C LYS A 53 3.78 1.05 -0.06
N THR A 54 3.57 0.81 -1.35
CA THR A 54 4.59 0.88 -2.39
C THR A 54 5.18 2.30 -2.50
N GLU A 55 4.35 3.32 -2.47
CA GLU A 55 4.78 4.72 -2.50
C GLU A 55 5.70 5.07 -1.32
N ARG A 56 5.38 4.60 -0.11
CA ARG A 56 6.23 4.80 1.08
C ARG A 56 7.61 4.18 0.90
N TYR A 57 7.69 2.97 0.35
CA TYR A 57 8.95 2.29 0.10
C TYR A 57 9.80 2.98 -0.97
N ILE A 58 9.15 3.43 -2.06
CA ILE A 58 9.82 4.17 -3.13
C ILE A 58 10.37 5.50 -2.59
N ASN A 59 9.59 6.23 -1.79
CA ASN A 59 10.01 7.49 -1.20
C ASN A 59 11.21 7.31 -0.26
N PHE A 60 11.21 6.28 0.57
CA PHE A 60 12.34 5.97 1.45
C PHE A 60 13.60 5.58 0.65
N LEU A 61 13.48 4.70 -0.36
CA LEU A 61 14.60 4.32 -1.23
C LEU A 61 15.18 5.53 -1.98
N SER A 62 14.31 6.38 -2.52
CA SER A 62 14.71 7.58 -3.25
C SER A 62 15.43 8.57 -2.33
N SER A 63 14.88 8.81 -1.13
CA SER A 63 15.50 9.68 -0.13
C SER A 63 16.85 9.12 0.34
N SER A 64 16.95 7.83 0.61
CA SER A 64 18.22 7.18 0.99
C SER A 64 19.31 7.35 -0.07
N ARG A 65 18.97 7.15 -1.35
CA ARG A 65 19.90 7.36 -2.47
C ARG A 65 20.32 8.82 -2.60
N MET A 66 19.36 9.73 -2.47
CA MET A 66 19.62 11.17 -2.50
C MET A 66 20.58 11.58 -1.37
N MET A 67 20.37 11.09 -0.15
CA MET A 67 21.26 11.35 0.99
C MET A 67 22.67 10.86 0.74
N LEU A 68 22.85 9.63 0.24
CA LEU A 68 24.17 9.09 -0.11
C LEU A 68 24.87 9.91 -1.20
N GLN A 69 24.14 10.37 -2.22
CA GLN A 69 24.73 11.19 -3.30
C GLN A 69 25.11 12.58 -2.81
N LYS A 70 24.20 13.25 -2.10
CA LYS A 70 24.38 14.63 -1.63
C LYS A 70 25.57 14.75 -0.68
N HIS A 71 25.73 13.77 0.22
CA HIS A 71 26.77 13.79 1.25
C HIS A 71 28.03 12.99 0.91
N LYS A 72 28.14 12.51 -0.33
CA LYS A 72 29.35 11.83 -0.79
C LYS A 72 30.61 12.71 -0.69
N PHE A 73 30.46 14.02 -0.91
CA PHE A 73 31.54 15.01 -0.95
C PHE A 73 31.29 16.24 -0.08
N ALA A 74 30.08 16.38 0.48
CA ALA A 74 29.69 17.53 1.29
C ALA A 74 29.67 17.17 2.78
N SER A 75 29.92 18.16 3.63
CA SER A 75 29.75 18.03 5.08
C SER A 75 28.26 17.85 5.40
N PHE A 76 27.99 16.98 6.36
CA PHE A 76 26.64 16.68 6.83
C PHE A 76 26.24 17.65 7.96
N GLN A 77 24.99 18.13 7.93
CA GLN A 77 24.37 18.94 8.99
C GLN A 77 23.07 18.26 9.39
N HIS A 78 22.89 18.01 10.70
CA HIS A 78 21.73 17.29 11.25
C HIS A 78 20.42 18.08 11.17
N ASP A 79 20.46 19.40 11.06
CA ASP A 79 19.30 20.28 10.93
C ASP A 79 18.82 20.45 9.47
N ASN A 80 19.41 19.69 8.55
CA ASN A 80 18.99 19.72 7.16
C ASN A 80 17.57 19.14 7.01
N HIS A 81 16.70 19.89 6.37
CA HIS A 81 15.32 19.48 6.08
C HIS A 81 15.21 18.12 5.40
N ASP A 82 16.09 17.81 4.46
CA ASP A 82 16.13 16.52 3.75
C ASP A 82 16.41 15.36 4.71
N TYR A 83 17.28 15.57 5.71
CA TYR A 83 17.58 14.55 6.71
C TYR A 83 16.40 14.31 7.66
N ILE A 84 15.72 15.37 8.09
CA ILE A 84 14.52 15.26 8.92
C ILE A 84 13.43 14.48 8.17
N GLU A 85 13.24 14.77 6.87
CA GLU A 85 12.28 14.04 6.04
C GLU A 85 12.69 12.58 5.85
N TYR A 86 13.99 12.29 5.71
CA TYR A 86 14.52 10.93 5.63
C TYR A 86 14.23 10.12 6.90
N ILE A 87 14.45 10.71 8.09
CA ILE A 87 14.07 10.11 9.37
C ILE A 87 12.58 9.83 9.40
N ARG A 88 11.75 10.80 9.02
CA ARG A 88 10.28 10.66 9.00
C ARG A 88 9.82 9.49 8.13
N LEU A 89 10.42 9.32 6.95
CA LEU A 89 10.11 8.20 6.06
C LEU A 89 10.50 6.85 6.68
N HIS A 90 11.64 6.76 7.35
CA HIS A 90 12.04 5.56 8.10
C HIS A 90 11.06 5.24 9.23
N GLU A 91 10.65 6.24 10.02
CA GLU A 91 9.68 6.05 11.11
C GLU A 91 8.33 5.53 10.61
N ILE A 92 7.84 6.04 9.47
CA ILE A 92 6.61 5.55 8.85
C ILE A 92 6.73 4.06 8.52
N ILE A 93 7.83 3.63 7.92
CA ILE A 93 8.07 2.21 7.58
C ILE A 93 8.18 1.38 8.86
N SER A 94 8.90 1.85 9.87
CA SER A 94 9.09 1.16 11.14
C SER A 94 7.79 0.84 11.86
N VAL A 95 6.74 1.67 11.66
CA VAL A 95 5.42 1.48 12.27
C VAL A 95 4.47 0.68 11.38
N THR A 96 4.59 0.80 10.04
CA THR A 96 3.57 0.30 9.11
C THR A 96 3.96 -0.94 8.31
N ALA A 97 5.26 -1.26 8.22
CA ALA A 97 5.75 -2.38 7.43
C ALA A 97 5.74 -3.71 8.20
N GLU A 98 5.78 -4.81 7.45
CA GLU A 98 5.99 -6.14 7.98
C GLU A 98 7.39 -6.30 8.59
N ASN A 99 7.58 -7.34 9.40
CA ASN A 99 8.79 -7.49 10.21
C ASN A 99 10.07 -7.52 9.38
N ASP A 100 10.07 -8.26 8.27
CA ASP A 100 11.27 -8.42 7.43
C ASP A 100 11.63 -7.11 6.73
N VAL A 101 10.65 -6.40 6.18
CA VAL A 101 10.84 -5.09 5.57
C VAL A 101 11.33 -4.06 6.61
N ARG A 102 10.79 -4.12 7.82
CA ARG A 102 11.19 -3.22 8.92
C ARG A 102 12.64 -3.43 9.33
N ILE A 103 13.11 -4.68 9.42
CA ILE A 103 14.51 -5.01 9.73
C ILE A 103 15.43 -4.44 8.66
N HIS A 104 15.15 -4.70 7.39
CA HIS A 104 15.99 -4.22 6.30
C HIS A 104 15.89 -2.70 6.08
N ALA A 105 14.76 -2.06 6.43
CA ALA A 105 14.65 -0.60 6.47
C ALA A 105 15.57 0.00 7.54
N PHE A 106 15.62 -0.61 8.73
CA PHE A 106 16.51 -0.18 9.80
C PHE A 106 17.99 -0.36 9.44
N ASP A 107 18.35 -1.49 8.85
CA ASP A 107 19.72 -1.76 8.38
C ASP A 107 20.14 -0.75 7.31
N THR A 108 19.22 -0.43 6.38
CA THR A 108 19.44 0.57 5.34
C THR A 108 19.61 1.97 5.96
N PHE A 109 18.70 2.35 6.85
CA PHE A 109 18.77 3.64 7.55
C PHE A 109 20.10 3.80 8.30
N SER A 110 20.47 2.83 9.11
CA SER A 110 21.70 2.82 9.91
C SER A 110 22.96 2.89 9.03
N SER A 111 23.00 2.14 7.93
CA SER A 111 24.14 2.12 7.02
C SER A 111 24.28 3.43 6.25
N VAL A 112 23.17 4.04 5.82
CA VAL A 112 23.14 5.35 5.16
C VAL A 112 23.53 6.44 6.15
N ASP A 113 22.98 6.43 7.35
CA ASP A 113 23.31 7.40 8.41
C ASP A 113 24.79 7.37 8.76
N GLN A 114 25.37 6.19 8.93
CA GLN A 114 26.81 6.02 9.13
C GLN A 114 27.62 6.58 7.96
N ALA A 115 27.19 6.34 6.72
CA ALA A 115 27.89 6.81 5.53
C ALA A 115 27.89 8.34 5.38
N ILE A 116 26.79 9.00 5.79
CA ILE A 116 26.68 10.47 5.71
C ILE A 116 27.34 11.20 6.89
N THR A 117 27.28 10.63 8.11
CA THR A 117 27.84 11.24 9.33
C THR A 117 29.35 11.16 9.39
N MET A 118 29.97 10.15 8.79
CA MET A 118 31.44 10.06 8.67
C MET A 118 32.03 11.06 7.67
N GLY A 119 31.38 12.15 7.42
CA GLY A 119 31.56 13.17 6.39
C GLY A 119 32.92 13.74 6.08
N THR A 120 33.96 13.61 6.94
CA THR A 120 35.28 14.19 6.76
C THR A 120 36.44 13.18 6.83
N ALA A 121 36.14 11.88 7.00
CA ALA A 121 37.15 10.84 7.00
C ALA A 121 37.87 10.71 5.63
N GLU A 122 39.10 10.22 5.62
CA GLU A 122 39.88 10.05 4.38
C GLU A 122 39.12 9.18 3.35
N ARG A 123 39.30 9.49 2.08
CA ARG A 123 38.58 8.85 0.94
C ARG A 123 38.68 7.32 0.93
N VAL A 124 39.76 6.76 1.48
CA VAL A 124 39.99 5.30 1.55
C VAL A 124 39.11 4.63 2.59
N GLU A 125 38.79 5.30 3.72
CA GLU A 125 37.95 4.75 4.78
C GLU A 125 36.46 4.86 4.45
N LYS A 126 36.08 5.82 3.62
CA LYS A 126 34.67 6.02 3.21
C LYS A 126 34.16 4.98 2.23
N LYS A 127 35.00 4.41 1.38
CA LYS A 127 34.57 3.49 0.32
C LYS A 127 33.84 2.26 0.87
N PRO A 128 34.38 1.50 1.84
CA PRO A 128 33.71 0.31 2.33
C PRO A 128 32.37 0.61 3.03
N ILE A 129 32.23 1.77 3.66
CA ILE A 129 31.00 2.20 4.34
C ILE A 129 29.93 2.57 3.33
N HIS A 130 30.31 3.29 2.27
CA HIS A 130 29.40 3.63 1.17
C HIS A 130 28.94 2.38 0.40
N ASP A 131 29.84 1.42 0.16
CA ASP A 131 29.53 0.17 -0.51
C ASP A 131 28.54 -0.67 0.35
N LYS A 132 28.75 -0.71 1.68
CA LYS A 132 27.82 -1.34 2.63
C LYS A 132 26.42 -0.69 2.60
N ALA A 133 26.34 0.63 2.54
CA ALA A 133 25.06 1.33 2.46
C ALA A 133 24.35 1.05 1.12
N GLN A 134 25.09 0.92 0.02
CA GLN A 134 24.50 0.51 -1.27
C GLN A 134 24.01 -0.94 -1.26
N GLU A 135 24.74 -1.85 -0.62
CA GLU A 135 24.31 -3.24 -0.44
C GLU A 135 23.03 -3.33 0.37
N ALA A 136 22.94 -2.61 1.51
CA ALA A 136 21.73 -2.55 2.33
C ALA A 136 20.52 -2.03 1.53
N LEU A 137 20.69 -1.01 0.68
CA LEU A 137 19.67 -0.50 -0.22
C LEU A 137 19.21 -1.55 -1.23
N GLN A 138 20.10 -2.35 -1.77
CA GLN A 138 19.75 -3.43 -2.71
C GLN A 138 18.96 -4.52 -2.01
N ILE A 139 19.40 -4.95 -0.81
CA ILE A 139 18.69 -5.95 0.00
C ILE A 139 17.28 -5.46 0.31
N PHE A 140 17.13 -4.24 0.79
CA PHE A 140 15.81 -3.65 1.07
C PHE A 140 14.93 -3.63 -0.18
N GLN A 141 15.47 -3.22 -1.35
CA GLN A 141 14.72 -3.22 -2.60
C GLN A 141 14.25 -4.62 -3.01
N VAL A 142 15.09 -5.64 -2.83
CA VAL A 142 14.72 -7.04 -3.12
C VAL A 142 13.62 -7.51 -2.17
N THR A 143 13.73 -7.21 -0.88
CA THR A 143 12.73 -7.58 0.14
C THR A 143 11.37 -6.97 -0.18
N VAL A 144 11.32 -5.68 -0.51
CA VAL A 144 10.07 -4.98 -0.89
C VAL A 144 9.43 -5.58 -2.14
N ASN A 145 10.23 -6.01 -3.11
CA ASN A 145 9.70 -6.62 -4.35
C ASN A 145 9.18 -8.05 -4.14
N SER A 146 9.53 -8.69 -3.04
CA SER A 146 9.10 -10.05 -2.70
C SER A 146 7.85 -10.10 -1.81
N GLU A 147 7.40 -8.97 -1.29
CA GLU A 147 6.21 -8.80 -0.45
C GLU A 147 4.94 -8.60 -1.30
#